data_1d684666b6363d30b8464d94f655cc19
#
_entry.id   1d684666b6363d30b8464d94f655cc19
#
_cell.length_a   1.000
_cell.length_b   1.000
_cell.length_c   1.000
_cell.angle_alpha   90.00
_cell.angle_beta   90.00
_cell.angle_gamma   90.00
#
_symmetry.space_group_name_H-M   'P 1'
#
loop_
_entity.id
_entity.type
_entity.pdbx_description
1 polymer ?
#
loop_
_entity_poly.entity_id
_entity_poly.type
_entity_poly.pdbx_seq_one_letter_code
_entity_poly.pdbx_strand_id
1 'polypeptide(L)'
;MPTIATNNEIATVIAIFNVEPEKQQELLDNMSEFAETLKQQPSFVSANFHKSLDGLKVANYAQWKTKEDFENFIKNPQVLQKVSKIIENNFDSHVYEVVISESKEGIPEINNKYIYHFAEFRMQPENQPRMIELAEENVGKAMKLPGLVSANFHRSLDGTRVINYGQWSDKEAIENLKKQPGFGSESPYWEGIAENEHHLYELVFSVTGD
;
A
#
# COMPACT_ATOMS: atom_id res chain seq x y z
N MET A 1 -5.02 -16.40 -2.66
CA MET A 1 -4.66 -15.01 -2.99
C MET A 1 -4.45 -14.26 -1.68
N PRO A 2 -3.54 -13.29 -1.61
CA PRO A 2 -3.33 -12.52 -0.40
C PRO A 2 -4.57 -11.68 -0.08
N THR A 3 -4.93 -11.62 1.20
CA THR A 3 -6.11 -10.93 1.71
C THR A 3 -5.72 -9.79 2.64
N ILE A 4 -6.62 -8.82 2.78
CA ILE A 4 -6.46 -7.69 3.69
C ILE A 4 -7.51 -7.82 4.78
N ALA A 5 -7.07 -7.96 6.03
CA ALA A 5 -7.97 -8.12 7.17
C ALA A 5 -7.42 -7.43 8.42
N THR A 6 -8.32 -6.87 9.22
CA THR A 6 -8.01 -6.40 10.57
C THR A 6 -7.86 -7.58 11.53
N ASN A 7 -7.19 -7.36 12.66
CA ASN A 7 -7.08 -8.35 13.76
C ASN A 7 -6.43 -9.69 13.33
N ASN A 8 -5.55 -9.67 12.35
CA ASN A 8 -4.67 -10.79 12.04
C ASN A 8 -3.28 -10.53 12.62
N GLU A 9 -2.52 -11.59 12.87
CA GLU A 9 -1.13 -11.50 13.36
C GLU A 9 -0.12 -11.20 12.23
N ILE A 10 -0.61 -10.93 11.01
CA ILE A 10 0.21 -10.70 9.82
C ILE A 10 0.83 -9.31 9.88
N ALA A 11 2.14 -9.27 9.78
CA ALA A 11 2.85 -8.01 9.58
C ALA A 11 2.77 -7.61 8.09
N THR A 12 2.18 -6.45 7.82
CA THR A 12 2.15 -5.87 6.48
C THR A 12 3.31 -4.90 6.32
N VAL A 13 4.06 -5.03 5.25
CA VAL A 13 5.14 -4.12 4.89
C VAL A 13 4.78 -3.44 3.58
N ILE A 14 4.70 -2.12 3.59
CA ILE A 14 4.48 -1.35 2.37
C ILE A 14 5.74 -0.53 2.10
N ALA A 15 6.31 -0.72 0.91
CA ALA A 15 7.44 0.06 0.42
C ALA A 15 7.04 0.78 -0.86
N ILE A 16 7.22 2.09 -0.89
CA ILE A 16 6.92 2.96 -2.04
C ILE A 16 8.21 3.57 -2.55
N PHE A 17 8.52 3.33 -3.80
CA PHE A 17 9.74 3.77 -4.48
C PHE A 17 9.43 4.92 -5.42
N ASN A 18 10.22 5.99 -5.33
CA ASN A 18 10.20 7.06 -6.32
C ASN A 18 11.09 6.66 -7.50
N VAL A 19 10.57 6.75 -8.70
CA VAL A 19 11.32 6.40 -9.92
C VAL A 19 11.08 7.43 -11.02
N GLU A 20 12.00 7.51 -11.96
CA GLU A 20 11.79 8.16 -13.25
C GLU A 20 10.98 7.21 -14.15
N PRO A 21 10.04 7.71 -14.96
CA PRO A 21 9.15 6.85 -15.76
C PRO A 21 9.87 5.80 -16.60
N GLU A 22 11.00 6.16 -17.18
CA GLU A 22 11.83 5.28 -18.01
C GLU A 22 12.54 4.17 -17.23
N LYS A 23 12.64 4.30 -15.90
CA LYS A 23 13.27 3.31 -15.00
C LYS A 23 12.25 2.42 -14.26
N GLN A 24 10.97 2.72 -14.38
CA GLN A 24 9.93 1.98 -13.66
C GLN A 24 9.97 0.47 -13.98
N GLN A 25 10.14 0.12 -15.27
CA GLN A 25 10.21 -1.29 -15.68
C GLN A 25 11.49 -1.96 -15.19
N GLU A 26 12.64 -1.29 -15.25
CA GLU A 26 13.91 -1.83 -14.73
C GLU A 26 13.82 -2.17 -13.22
N LEU A 27 13.19 -1.28 -12.45
CA LEU A 27 12.98 -1.55 -11.03
C LEU A 27 12.06 -2.75 -10.79
N LEU A 28 10.99 -2.89 -11.57
CA LEU A 28 10.09 -4.05 -11.50
C LEU A 28 10.79 -5.37 -11.88
N ASP A 29 11.67 -5.35 -12.88
CA ASP A 29 12.46 -6.51 -13.29
C ASP A 29 13.42 -6.94 -12.15
N ASN A 30 14.11 -5.99 -11.50
CA ASN A 30 14.95 -6.25 -10.34
C ASN A 30 14.13 -6.81 -9.15
N MET A 31 12.92 -6.29 -8.94
CA MET A 31 12.02 -6.80 -7.89
C MET A 31 11.51 -8.21 -8.22
N SER A 32 11.28 -8.52 -9.49
CA SER A 32 10.89 -9.87 -9.92
C SER A 32 11.98 -10.89 -9.66
N GLU A 33 13.24 -10.55 -9.94
CA GLU A 33 14.39 -11.41 -9.60
C GLU A 33 14.49 -11.61 -8.07
N PHE A 34 14.31 -10.55 -7.31
CA PHE A 34 14.36 -10.61 -5.84
C PHE A 34 13.21 -11.41 -5.24
N ALA A 35 12.05 -11.45 -5.87
CA ALA A 35 10.87 -12.18 -5.40
C ALA A 35 11.14 -13.68 -5.22
N GLU A 36 12.04 -14.27 -6.00
CA GLU A 36 12.47 -15.66 -5.81
C GLU A 36 13.18 -15.88 -4.47
N THR A 37 13.85 -14.85 -3.95
CA THR A 37 14.45 -14.91 -2.61
C THR A 37 13.41 -14.82 -1.49
N LEU A 38 12.33 -14.05 -1.71
CA LEU A 38 11.21 -13.94 -0.78
C LEU A 38 10.49 -15.28 -0.62
N LYS A 39 10.17 -15.96 -1.71
CA LYS A 39 9.49 -17.28 -1.69
C LYS A 39 10.18 -18.32 -0.82
N GLN A 40 11.50 -18.27 -0.72
CA GLN A 40 12.31 -19.20 0.05
C GLN A 40 12.29 -18.94 1.56
N GLN A 41 11.65 -17.87 2.02
CA GLN A 41 11.60 -17.52 3.44
C GLN A 41 10.43 -18.20 4.14
N PRO A 42 10.67 -18.95 5.25
CA PRO A 42 9.62 -19.75 5.91
C PRO A 42 8.45 -18.94 6.46
N SER A 43 8.69 -17.66 6.76
CA SER A 43 7.71 -16.76 7.36
C SER A 43 7.12 -15.77 6.35
N PHE A 44 7.53 -15.84 5.09
CA PHE A 44 6.98 -15.03 4.02
C PHE A 44 5.58 -15.53 3.65
N VAL A 45 4.63 -14.61 3.53
CA VAL A 45 3.24 -14.91 3.15
C VAL A 45 2.99 -14.53 1.70
N SER A 46 3.22 -13.27 1.35
CA SER A 46 3.02 -12.78 -0.01
C SER A 46 3.74 -11.45 -0.26
N ALA A 47 4.00 -11.14 -1.52
CA ALA A 47 4.33 -9.79 -1.97
C ALA A 47 3.59 -9.48 -3.28
N ASN A 48 3.11 -8.25 -3.38
CA ASN A 48 2.28 -7.77 -4.47
C ASN A 48 2.92 -6.48 -5.00
N PHE A 49 3.35 -6.51 -6.25
CA PHE A 49 4.13 -5.45 -6.86
C PHE A 49 3.27 -4.66 -7.82
N HIS A 50 3.24 -3.35 -7.60
CA HIS A 50 2.38 -2.42 -8.30
C HIS A 50 3.23 -1.36 -9.00
N LYS A 51 2.79 -0.92 -10.17
CA LYS A 51 3.33 0.27 -10.81
C LYS A 51 2.28 1.38 -10.86
N SER A 52 2.68 2.61 -10.61
CA SER A 52 1.78 3.75 -10.76
C SER A 52 1.51 4.04 -12.25
N LEU A 53 0.29 4.47 -12.54
CA LEU A 53 -0.16 4.74 -13.91
C LEU A 53 0.50 5.99 -14.52
N ASP A 54 1.05 6.87 -13.70
CA ASP A 54 1.81 8.05 -14.12
C ASP A 54 3.31 7.78 -14.33
N GLY A 55 3.77 6.56 -14.01
CA GLY A 55 5.16 6.14 -14.18
C GLY A 55 6.11 6.57 -13.06
N LEU A 56 5.64 7.29 -12.03
CA LEU A 56 6.51 7.94 -11.03
C LEU A 56 6.80 7.08 -9.79
N LYS A 57 6.05 5.99 -9.59
CA LYS A 57 6.16 5.15 -8.40
C LYS A 57 6.12 3.66 -8.74
N VAL A 58 6.78 2.88 -7.89
CA VAL A 58 6.55 1.44 -7.75
C VAL A 58 6.22 1.17 -6.28
N ALA A 59 5.25 0.32 -6.01
CA ALA A 59 4.89 -0.05 -4.65
C ALA A 59 4.93 -1.57 -4.47
N ASN A 60 5.47 -2.01 -3.32
CA ASN A 60 5.41 -3.39 -2.87
C ASN A 60 4.55 -3.48 -1.62
N TYR A 61 3.50 -4.29 -1.67
CA TYR A 61 2.67 -4.66 -0.53
C TYR A 61 3.01 -6.10 -0.14
N ALA A 62 3.82 -6.26 0.91
CA ALA A 62 4.28 -7.56 1.37
C ALA A 62 3.66 -7.95 2.71
N GLN A 63 3.45 -9.24 2.92
CA GLN A 63 2.91 -9.82 4.15
C GLN A 63 3.87 -10.86 4.71
N TRP A 64 4.08 -10.82 6.01
CA TRP A 64 4.92 -11.72 6.78
C TRP A 64 4.16 -12.27 7.98
N LYS A 65 4.49 -13.47 8.44
CA LYS A 65 3.87 -14.06 9.62
C LYS A 65 4.02 -13.16 10.84
N THR A 66 5.20 -12.55 11.03
CA THR A 66 5.46 -11.61 12.13
C THR A 66 6.36 -10.46 11.67
N LYS A 67 6.33 -9.36 12.43
CA LYS A 67 7.27 -8.24 12.26
C LYS A 67 8.72 -8.68 12.48
N GLU A 68 8.95 -9.54 13.47
CA GLU A 68 10.30 -10.04 13.81
C GLU A 68 10.91 -10.84 12.65
N ASP A 69 10.11 -11.66 11.99
CA ASP A 69 10.55 -12.42 10.80
C ASP A 69 11.00 -11.49 9.68
N PHE A 70 10.21 -10.44 9.40
CA PHE A 70 10.60 -9.42 8.43
C PHE A 70 11.89 -8.70 8.84
N GLU A 71 12.00 -8.26 10.10
CA GLU A 71 13.18 -7.56 10.59
C GLU A 71 14.45 -8.45 10.53
N ASN A 72 14.34 -9.73 10.83
CA ASN A 72 15.44 -10.69 10.70
C ASN A 72 15.82 -10.89 9.23
N PHE A 73 14.84 -10.95 8.33
CA PHE A 73 15.08 -11.07 6.90
C PHE A 73 15.87 -9.88 6.35
N ILE A 74 15.46 -8.64 6.63
CA ILE A 74 16.14 -7.44 6.11
C ILE A 74 17.53 -7.20 6.75
N LYS A 75 17.83 -7.78 7.92
CA LYS A 75 19.14 -7.71 8.57
C LYS A 75 20.14 -8.73 8.00
N ASN A 76 19.68 -9.70 7.20
CA ASN A 76 20.54 -10.72 6.63
C ASN A 76 21.48 -10.12 5.56
N PRO A 77 22.82 -10.21 5.71
CA PRO A 77 23.77 -9.62 4.76
C PRO A 77 23.62 -10.15 3.32
N GLN A 78 23.24 -11.42 3.15
CA GLN A 78 23.00 -11.99 1.82
C GLN A 78 21.77 -11.40 1.15
N VAL A 79 20.74 -11.07 1.93
CA VAL A 79 19.55 -10.37 1.45
C VAL A 79 19.91 -8.94 1.06
N LEU A 80 20.63 -8.21 1.93
CA LEU A 80 21.07 -6.84 1.66
C LEU A 80 21.88 -6.75 0.35
N GLN A 81 22.75 -7.71 0.09
CA GLN A 81 23.47 -7.76 -1.18
C GLN A 81 22.55 -7.93 -2.39
N LYS A 82 21.52 -8.78 -2.27
CA LYS A 82 20.57 -9.03 -3.37
C LYS A 82 19.64 -7.84 -3.64
N VAL A 83 19.23 -7.11 -2.59
CA VAL A 83 18.34 -5.95 -2.74
C VAL A 83 19.09 -4.67 -3.08
N SER A 84 20.42 -4.66 -3.15
CA SER A 84 21.23 -3.44 -3.35
C SER A 84 20.73 -2.59 -4.52
N LYS A 85 20.47 -3.20 -5.68
CA LYS A 85 19.95 -2.50 -6.86
C LYS A 85 18.53 -1.91 -6.67
N ILE A 86 17.75 -2.48 -5.76
CA ILE A 86 16.39 -2.01 -5.45
C ILE A 86 16.49 -0.81 -4.51
N ILE A 87 17.31 -0.90 -3.46
CA ILE A 87 17.43 0.14 -2.43
C ILE A 87 18.26 1.35 -2.85
N GLU A 88 18.93 1.32 -4.02
CA GLU A 88 19.53 2.50 -4.65
C GLU A 88 18.47 3.56 -5.04
N ASN A 89 17.22 3.14 -5.21
CA ASN A 89 16.11 4.07 -5.45
C ASN A 89 15.67 4.70 -4.13
N ASN A 90 15.24 5.96 -4.21
CA ASN A 90 14.64 6.62 -3.04
C ASN A 90 13.29 5.96 -2.72
N PHE A 91 13.17 5.38 -1.53
CA PHE A 91 11.95 4.70 -1.11
C PHE A 91 11.59 5.01 0.33
N ASP A 92 10.30 4.90 0.62
CA ASP A 92 9.72 4.94 1.95
C ASP A 92 9.14 3.56 2.29
N SER A 93 9.55 2.98 3.41
CA SER A 93 9.14 1.63 3.81
C SER A 93 8.89 1.52 5.29
N HIS A 94 7.71 1.06 5.66
CA HIS A 94 7.31 0.87 7.05
C HIS A 94 6.61 -0.47 7.24
N VAL A 95 6.57 -0.91 8.50
CA VAL A 95 5.71 -2.03 8.93
C VAL A 95 4.39 -1.44 9.39
N TYR A 96 3.30 -2.02 8.94
CA TYR A 96 1.94 -1.56 9.18
C TYR A 96 1.08 -2.65 9.81
N GLU A 97 0.02 -2.22 10.45
CA GLU A 97 -1.15 -3.03 10.76
C GLU A 97 -2.39 -2.48 10.06
N VAL A 98 -3.29 -3.36 9.67
CA VAL A 98 -4.59 -2.99 9.08
C VAL A 98 -5.52 -2.61 10.21
N VAL A 99 -6.00 -1.36 10.23
CA VAL A 99 -6.88 -0.85 11.30
C VAL A 99 -8.32 -0.67 10.85
N ILE A 100 -8.55 -0.40 9.54
CA ILE A 100 -9.89 -0.32 8.94
C ILE A 100 -9.85 -1.14 7.65
N SER A 101 -10.84 -2.00 7.45
CA SER A 101 -11.03 -2.73 6.19
C SER A 101 -12.52 -2.79 5.89
N GLU A 102 -12.97 -1.94 4.97
CA GLU A 102 -14.34 -1.86 4.51
C GLU A 102 -14.40 -2.33 3.06
N SER A 103 -15.33 -3.24 2.75
CA SER A 103 -15.47 -3.83 1.42
C SER A 103 -16.91 -4.15 1.09
N LYS A 104 -17.27 -4.02 -0.19
CA LYS A 104 -18.57 -4.43 -0.76
C LYS A 104 -18.61 -5.90 -1.13
N GLU A 105 -17.46 -6.55 -1.25
CA GLU A 105 -17.33 -7.91 -1.80
C GLU A 105 -16.74 -8.93 -0.81
N GLY A 106 -16.89 -8.69 0.50
CA GLY A 106 -16.33 -9.55 1.54
C GLY A 106 -14.87 -9.19 1.88
N ILE A 107 -14.05 -10.17 2.27
CA ILE A 107 -12.64 -9.93 2.60
C ILE A 107 -11.89 -9.51 1.33
N PRO A 108 -11.25 -8.33 1.31
CA PRO A 108 -10.54 -7.86 0.13
C PRO A 108 -9.39 -8.79 -0.26
N GLU A 109 -9.35 -9.18 -1.53
CA GLU A 109 -8.27 -9.94 -2.13
C GLU A 109 -7.44 -9.06 -3.07
N ILE A 110 -6.12 -9.24 -3.05
CA ILE A 110 -5.23 -8.52 -3.98
C ILE A 110 -5.11 -9.31 -5.27
N ASN A 111 -5.63 -8.75 -6.36
CA ASN A 111 -5.64 -9.36 -7.69
C ASN A 111 -5.62 -8.30 -8.80
N ASN A 112 -5.53 -8.71 -10.06
CA ASN A 112 -5.41 -7.81 -11.21
C ASN A 112 -6.75 -7.30 -11.78
N LYS A 113 -7.87 -7.46 -11.06
CA LYS A 113 -9.19 -6.99 -11.50
C LYS A 113 -9.42 -5.51 -11.20
N TYR A 114 -8.62 -4.93 -10.29
CA TYR A 114 -8.85 -3.60 -9.73
C TYR A 114 -7.75 -2.63 -10.12
N ILE A 115 -8.13 -1.36 -10.14
CA ILE A 115 -7.18 -0.24 -10.02
C ILE A 115 -7.00 0.05 -8.53
N TYR A 116 -5.77 0.20 -8.11
CA TYR A 116 -5.41 0.48 -6.73
C TYR A 116 -5.14 1.97 -6.54
N HIS A 117 -5.66 2.51 -5.47
CA HIS A 117 -5.40 3.87 -5.04
C HIS A 117 -4.64 3.84 -3.72
N PHE A 118 -3.35 4.15 -3.76
CA PHE A 118 -2.59 4.39 -2.55
C PHE A 118 -2.68 5.88 -2.22
N ALA A 119 -3.36 6.20 -1.12
CA ALA A 119 -3.32 7.51 -0.51
C ALA A 119 -2.43 7.42 0.73
N GLU A 120 -1.26 8.02 0.64
CA GLU A 120 -0.25 8.06 1.69
C GLU A 120 -0.41 9.35 2.50
N PHE A 121 -0.49 9.22 3.81
CA PHE A 121 -0.55 10.33 4.75
C PHE A 121 0.70 10.30 5.61
N ARG A 122 1.46 11.40 5.61
CA ARG A 122 2.67 11.60 6.40
C ARG A 122 2.38 12.58 7.52
N MET A 123 2.77 12.24 8.75
CA MET A 123 2.43 13.02 9.93
C MET A 123 3.44 12.85 11.06
N GLN A 124 3.34 13.74 12.06
CA GLN A 124 4.00 13.51 13.35
C GLN A 124 3.26 12.40 14.11
N PRO A 125 3.96 11.57 14.90
CA PRO A 125 3.37 10.42 15.58
C PRO A 125 2.14 10.73 16.43
N GLU A 126 2.11 11.89 17.08
CA GLU A 126 0.99 12.35 17.90
C GLU A 126 -0.30 12.58 17.11
N ASN A 127 -0.20 12.79 15.80
CA ASN A 127 -1.34 13.01 14.91
C ASN A 127 -1.95 11.71 14.35
N GLN A 128 -1.21 10.60 14.40
CA GLN A 128 -1.68 9.34 13.79
C GLN A 128 -2.99 8.84 14.39
N PRO A 129 -3.23 8.85 15.72
CA PRO A 129 -4.52 8.44 16.29
C PRO A 129 -5.67 9.28 15.74
N ARG A 130 -5.49 10.61 15.66
CA ARG A 130 -6.54 11.50 15.12
C ARG A 130 -6.80 11.26 13.63
N MET A 131 -5.75 10.96 12.85
CA MET A 131 -5.90 10.60 11.44
C MET A 131 -6.74 9.33 11.28
N ILE A 132 -6.57 8.32 12.12
CA ILE A 132 -7.36 7.08 12.09
C ILE A 132 -8.83 7.35 12.46
N GLU A 133 -9.10 8.13 13.53
CA GLU A 133 -10.46 8.53 13.89
C GLU A 133 -11.17 9.24 12.71
N LEU A 134 -10.49 10.16 12.04
CA LEU A 134 -11.03 10.86 10.87
C LEU A 134 -11.29 9.91 9.69
N ALA A 135 -10.44 8.92 9.50
CA ALA A 135 -10.66 7.88 8.50
C ALA A 135 -11.91 7.04 8.82
N GLU A 136 -12.11 6.64 10.08
CA GLU A 136 -13.31 5.92 10.54
C GLU A 136 -14.59 6.75 10.34
N GLU A 137 -14.57 8.04 10.68
CA GLU A 137 -15.70 8.95 10.50
C GLU A 137 -16.10 9.12 9.02
N ASN A 138 -15.17 8.93 8.07
CA ASN A 138 -15.37 9.22 6.65
C ASN A 138 -15.46 7.99 5.75
N VAL A 139 -14.91 6.83 6.15
CA VAL A 139 -14.86 5.62 5.30
C VAL A 139 -16.26 5.17 4.86
N GLY A 140 -17.25 5.21 5.74
CA GLY A 140 -18.63 4.83 5.41
C GLY A 140 -19.29 5.72 4.35
N LYS A 141 -18.89 6.99 4.26
CA LYS A 141 -19.32 7.90 3.18
C LYS A 141 -18.60 7.55 1.87
N ALA A 142 -17.29 7.30 1.95
CA ALA A 142 -16.48 6.91 0.80
C ALA A 142 -17.00 5.61 0.18
N MET A 143 -17.38 4.61 0.99
CA MET A 143 -17.90 3.33 0.50
C MET A 143 -19.21 3.43 -0.29
N LYS A 144 -19.92 4.57 -0.24
CA LYS A 144 -21.10 4.83 -1.09
C LYS A 144 -20.73 5.26 -2.50
N LEU A 145 -19.48 5.59 -2.76
CA LEU A 145 -19.02 6.03 -4.07
C LEU A 145 -19.14 4.91 -5.11
N PRO A 146 -19.61 5.26 -6.33
CA PRO A 146 -19.61 4.32 -7.44
C PRO A 146 -18.19 3.85 -7.76
N GLY A 147 -18.01 2.55 -7.98
CA GLY A 147 -16.73 1.95 -8.37
C GLY A 147 -15.73 1.75 -7.24
N LEU A 148 -15.89 2.34 -6.06
CA LEU A 148 -15.07 1.96 -4.90
C LEU A 148 -15.53 0.59 -4.40
N VAL A 149 -14.62 -0.37 -4.40
CA VAL A 149 -14.84 -1.77 -4.00
C VAL A 149 -14.43 -1.99 -2.55
N SER A 150 -13.25 -1.51 -2.17
CA SER A 150 -12.78 -1.55 -0.78
C SER A 150 -11.91 -0.35 -0.43
N ALA A 151 -11.88 -0.01 0.86
CA ALA A 151 -10.99 0.97 1.47
C ALA A 151 -10.33 0.37 2.71
N ASN A 152 -8.99 0.29 2.69
CA ASN A 152 -8.23 -0.42 3.71
C ASN A 152 -7.16 0.52 4.27
N PHE A 153 -7.33 0.95 5.53
CA PHE A 153 -6.39 1.84 6.18
C PHE A 153 -5.39 1.05 7.00
N HIS A 154 -4.13 1.38 6.77
CA HIS A 154 -2.97 0.80 7.41
C HIS A 154 -2.27 1.90 8.20
N ARG A 155 -2.03 1.69 9.49
CA ARG A 155 -1.19 2.58 10.28
C ARG A 155 0.21 1.99 10.44
N SER A 156 1.23 2.81 10.26
CA SER A 156 2.60 2.38 10.52
C SER A 156 2.85 2.23 12.03
N LEU A 157 3.66 1.24 12.38
CA LEU A 157 3.97 0.95 13.79
C LEU A 157 4.87 2.01 14.46
N ASP A 158 5.52 2.87 13.67
CA ASP A 158 6.31 4.00 14.16
C ASP A 158 5.50 5.30 14.32
N GLY A 159 4.21 5.28 13.97
CA GLY A 159 3.30 6.41 14.14
C GLY A 159 3.37 7.47 13.03
N THR A 160 4.23 7.33 12.02
CA THR A 160 4.54 8.41 11.08
C THR A 160 3.77 8.35 9.77
N ARG A 161 3.06 7.24 9.50
CA ARG A 161 2.33 6.99 8.24
C ARG A 161 0.95 6.41 8.49
N VAL A 162 0.02 6.79 7.63
CA VAL A 162 -1.22 6.05 7.37
C VAL A 162 -1.33 5.88 5.86
N ILE A 163 -1.68 4.70 5.39
CA ILE A 163 -1.95 4.44 3.97
C ILE A 163 -3.37 3.91 3.82
N ASN A 164 -4.17 4.56 2.97
CA ASN A 164 -5.38 3.95 2.45
C ASN A 164 -5.07 3.20 1.16
N TYR A 165 -5.17 1.88 1.20
CA TYR A 165 -5.07 1.00 0.05
C TYR A 165 -6.47 0.71 -0.47
N GLY A 166 -6.93 1.54 -1.40
CA GLY A 166 -8.27 1.45 -1.98
C GLY A 166 -8.28 0.60 -3.24
N GLN A 167 -9.33 -0.21 -3.41
CA GLN A 167 -9.60 -0.99 -4.63
C GLN A 167 -10.76 -0.37 -5.38
N TRP A 168 -10.57 -0.11 -6.67
CA TRP A 168 -11.57 0.49 -7.54
C TRP A 168 -11.83 -0.42 -8.75
N SER A 169 -13.09 -0.45 -9.21
CA SER A 169 -13.49 -1.27 -10.35
C SER A 169 -12.73 -0.91 -11.64
N ASP A 170 -12.47 0.39 -11.80
CA ASP A 170 -11.79 0.93 -12.99
C ASP A 170 -11.33 2.38 -12.75
N LYS A 171 -10.50 2.87 -13.67
CA LYS A 171 -9.95 4.23 -13.63
C LYS A 171 -11.02 5.32 -13.83
N GLU A 172 -12.03 5.04 -14.66
CA GLU A 172 -13.09 6.01 -14.97
C GLU A 172 -13.93 6.34 -13.72
N ALA A 173 -14.18 5.35 -12.87
CA ALA A 173 -14.86 5.55 -11.59
C ALA A 173 -14.12 6.57 -10.70
N ILE A 174 -12.79 6.52 -10.67
CA ILE A 174 -11.96 7.47 -9.90
C ILE A 174 -11.95 8.86 -10.55
N GLU A 175 -11.83 8.93 -11.87
CA GLU A 175 -11.86 10.20 -12.61
C GLU A 175 -13.20 10.92 -12.45
N ASN A 176 -14.31 10.17 -12.42
CA ASN A 176 -15.63 10.71 -12.19
C ASN A 176 -15.82 11.22 -10.76
N LEU A 177 -15.11 10.64 -9.78
CA LEU A 177 -15.12 11.13 -8.41
C LEU A 177 -14.66 12.59 -8.30
N LYS A 178 -13.60 12.97 -9.02
CA LYS A 178 -13.06 14.33 -9.03
C LYS A 178 -14.07 15.38 -9.56
N LYS A 179 -15.11 14.94 -10.27
CA LYS A 179 -16.18 15.80 -10.83
C LYS A 179 -17.37 15.95 -9.89
N GLN A 180 -17.42 15.20 -8.78
CA GLN A 180 -18.55 15.27 -7.84
C GLN A 180 -18.37 16.41 -6.83
N PRO A 181 -19.47 17.09 -6.41
CA PRO A 181 -19.41 18.07 -5.34
C PRO A 181 -18.85 17.45 -4.05
N GLY A 182 -17.97 18.18 -3.35
CA GLY A 182 -17.30 17.70 -2.13
C GLY A 182 -15.98 16.95 -2.35
N PHE A 183 -15.60 16.68 -3.61
CA PHE A 183 -14.32 16.12 -3.95
C PHE A 183 -13.46 17.12 -4.74
N GLY A 184 -12.45 17.69 -4.08
CA GLY A 184 -11.42 18.50 -4.73
C GLY A 184 -11.51 20.01 -4.53
N SER A 185 -12.57 20.57 -3.92
CA SER A 185 -12.72 22.01 -3.67
C SER A 185 -12.89 22.41 -2.20
N GLU A 186 -13.08 21.45 -1.32
CA GLU A 186 -13.22 21.67 0.13
C GLU A 186 -11.93 21.26 0.85
N SER A 187 -11.69 21.87 2.02
CA SER A 187 -10.59 21.46 2.90
C SER A 187 -10.68 19.97 3.19
N PRO A 188 -9.65 19.19 2.89
CA PRO A 188 -9.67 17.75 3.14
C PRO A 188 -9.73 17.48 4.64
N TYR A 189 -10.36 16.37 5.05
CA TYR A 189 -10.54 16.02 6.47
C TYR A 189 -9.20 15.82 7.24
N TRP A 190 -8.09 15.65 6.51
CA TRP A 190 -6.74 15.52 7.09
C TRP A 190 -5.96 16.85 7.14
N GLU A 191 -6.60 18.00 6.77
CA GLU A 191 -5.94 19.30 6.77
C GLU A 191 -5.42 19.65 8.18
N GLY A 192 -4.16 20.09 8.24
CA GLY A 192 -3.49 20.39 9.51
C GLY A 192 -3.07 19.18 10.35
N ILE A 193 -3.41 17.94 9.89
CA ILE A 193 -3.08 16.67 10.57
C ILE A 193 -1.98 15.93 9.83
N ALA A 194 -2.06 15.85 8.49
CA ALA A 194 -1.13 15.10 7.67
C ALA A 194 -0.89 15.78 6.32
N GLU A 195 0.28 15.52 5.74
CA GLU A 195 0.52 15.72 4.31
C GLU A 195 0.03 14.50 3.55
N ASN A 196 -0.63 14.71 2.40
CA ASN A 196 -1.14 13.62 1.58
C ASN A 196 -0.52 13.61 0.19
N GLU A 197 -0.12 12.42 -0.23
CA GLU A 197 0.25 12.11 -1.60
C GLU A 197 -0.54 10.89 -2.06
N HIS A 198 -1.03 10.88 -3.30
CA HIS A 198 -1.78 9.75 -3.80
C HIS A 198 -1.49 9.47 -5.27
N HIS A 199 -1.43 8.18 -5.61
CA HIS A 199 -1.26 7.70 -6.98
C HIS A 199 -2.20 6.53 -7.25
N LEU A 200 -2.48 6.31 -8.53
CA LEU A 200 -3.20 5.15 -9.02
C LEU A 200 -2.21 4.12 -9.52
N TYR A 201 -2.48 2.86 -9.21
CA TYR A 201 -1.59 1.76 -9.54
C TYR A 201 -2.36 0.62 -10.20
N GLU A 202 -1.63 -0.16 -10.98
CA GLU A 202 -2.04 -1.50 -11.38
C GLU A 202 -1.13 -2.55 -10.74
N LEU A 203 -1.69 -3.71 -10.42
CA LEU A 203 -0.92 -4.85 -9.96
C LEU A 203 -0.19 -5.47 -11.16
N VAL A 204 1.14 -5.58 -11.05
CA VAL A 204 1.98 -6.16 -12.11
C VAL A 204 2.15 -7.66 -11.91
N PHE A 205 2.56 -8.07 -10.72
CA PHE A 205 2.68 -9.47 -10.33
C PHE A 205 2.57 -9.67 -8.83
N SER A 206 2.28 -10.89 -8.44
CA SER A 206 2.24 -11.33 -7.04
C SER A 206 3.05 -12.61 -6.87
N VAL A 207 3.65 -12.76 -5.70
CA VAL A 207 4.29 -13.99 -5.26
C VAL A 207 3.78 -14.38 -3.88
N THR A 208 3.66 -15.68 -3.63
CA THR A 208 3.27 -16.23 -2.33
C THR A 208 4.37 -17.15 -1.81
N GLY A 209 4.51 -17.22 -0.49
CA GLY A 209 5.30 -18.26 0.15
C GLY A 209 4.71 -19.65 -0.06
N ASP A 210 5.53 -20.65 0.11
CA ASP A 210 5.15 -22.07 0.06
C ASP A 210 4.34 -22.49 1.29
#